data_ce95093ab0146aeb602c4b446ae1aa01
#
_entry.id   ce95093ab0146aeb602c4b446ae1aa01
#
_cell.length_a   1.000
_cell.length_b   1.000
_cell.length_c   1.000
_cell.angle_alpha   90.00
_cell.angle_beta   90.00
_cell.angle_gamma   90.00
#
_symmetry.space_group_name_H-M   'P 1'
#
loop_
_entity.id
_entity.type
_entity.pdbx_description
1 polymer ?
#
loop_
_entity_poly.entity_id
_entity_poly.type
_entity_poly.pdbx_seq_one_letter_code
_entity_poly.pdbx_strand_id
1 'polypeptide(L)'
;NNKKVLLLDLDPQGHSTKAFGFYDSTQYPLSMKDVIVSVIEDIPLDREQLILHSNENVDIVPSNISLAGINSKLESAMCRETVLKRFIDTVRDDYDYVIIDTNPSLDNLPINALTASDKVVITVQAEPYAVEGMADLLRSINMVRRNLNHDLKIEGVLITMTNERTNLSKKITHEVRENFGGHIKVFDTTIPRCTKAAESTGIGESIFQYDPKGAATKAYEAFTKEVILNAEKEHKRHKSSYVR
;
A
#
# COMPACT_ATOMS: atom_id res chain seq x y z
N ASN A 1 -18.22 -1.80 -1.02
CA ASN A 1 -18.35 -1.07 0.26
C ASN A 1 -18.66 0.43 0.10
N ASN A 2 -18.89 0.94 -1.12
CA ASN A 2 -19.15 2.36 -1.44
C ASN A 2 -18.18 3.35 -0.78
N LYS A 3 -16.89 2.99 -0.73
CA LYS A 3 -15.82 3.86 -0.25
C LYS A 3 -15.09 4.51 -1.42
N LYS A 4 -14.82 5.81 -1.32
CA LYS A 4 -13.95 6.49 -2.27
C LYS A 4 -12.49 6.19 -1.94
N VAL A 5 -11.76 5.62 -2.88
CA VAL A 5 -10.37 5.18 -2.68
C VAL A 5 -9.47 5.85 -3.70
N LEU A 6 -8.38 6.44 -3.22
CA LEU A 6 -7.27 6.89 -4.06
C LEU A 6 -6.09 5.93 -3.88
N LEU A 7 -5.59 5.37 -4.98
CA LEU A 7 -4.36 4.60 -5.01
C LEU A 7 -3.20 5.46 -5.51
N LEU A 8 -2.13 5.52 -4.75
CA LEU A 8 -0.87 6.16 -5.15
C LEU A 8 0.14 5.07 -5.48
N ASP A 9 0.52 4.96 -6.75
CA ASP A 9 1.54 4.01 -7.18
C ASP A 9 2.92 4.67 -7.03
N LEU A 10 3.73 4.20 -6.07
CA LEU A 10 5.09 4.69 -5.80
C LEU A 10 6.18 3.76 -6.36
N ASP A 11 5.81 2.75 -7.12
CA ASP A 11 6.80 1.89 -7.77
C ASP A 11 7.12 2.43 -9.19
N PRO A 12 8.39 2.70 -9.54
CA PRO A 12 8.80 3.05 -10.90
C PRO A 12 8.40 2.03 -11.97
N GLN A 13 8.14 0.78 -11.58
CA GLN A 13 7.66 -0.25 -12.50
C GLN A 13 6.19 -0.05 -12.90
N GLY A 14 5.42 0.71 -12.11
CA GLY A 14 4.03 1.03 -12.39
C GLY A 14 3.12 -0.20 -12.46
N HIS A 15 3.38 -1.20 -11.64
CA HIS A 15 2.60 -2.44 -11.68
C HIS A 15 1.16 -2.23 -11.25
N SER A 16 0.92 -1.44 -10.21
CA SER A 16 -0.43 -1.10 -9.78
C SER A 16 -1.15 -0.26 -10.83
N THR A 17 -0.47 0.69 -11.47
CA THR A 17 -1.01 1.47 -12.60
C THR A 17 -1.50 0.57 -13.74
N LYS A 18 -0.66 -0.39 -14.14
CA LYS A 18 -0.99 -1.36 -15.20
C LYS A 18 -2.13 -2.31 -14.82
N ALA A 19 -2.20 -2.70 -13.54
CA ALA A 19 -3.26 -3.57 -13.03
C ALA A 19 -4.67 -2.95 -13.14
N PHE A 20 -4.75 -1.63 -13.30
CA PHE A 20 -6.01 -0.92 -13.57
C PHE A 20 -6.20 -0.55 -15.05
N GLY A 21 -5.41 -1.14 -15.96
CA GLY A 21 -5.57 -1.00 -17.41
C GLY A 21 -4.80 0.16 -18.04
N PHE A 22 -4.01 0.91 -17.26
CA PHE A 22 -3.19 2.01 -17.79
C PHE A 22 -1.79 1.50 -18.15
N TYR A 23 -1.69 0.79 -19.28
CA TYR A 23 -0.45 0.10 -19.69
C TYR A 23 0.60 1.02 -20.30
N ASP A 24 0.18 2.11 -20.93
CA ASP A 24 1.05 3.02 -21.66
C ASP A 24 1.07 4.39 -21.00
N SER A 25 2.26 4.87 -20.67
CA SER A 25 2.46 6.21 -20.10
C SER A 25 2.02 7.36 -21.02
N THR A 26 1.74 7.10 -22.31
CA THR A 26 1.12 8.09 -23.21
C THR A 26 -0.37 8.29 -22.91
N GLN A 27 -0.99 7.42 -22.13
CA GLN A 27 -2.40 7.52 -21.75
C GLN A 27 -2.67 8.57 -20.65
N TYR A 28 -1.60 9.04 -19.98
CA TYR A 28 -1.72 10.04 -18.92
C TYR A 28 -0.56 11.03 -18.97
N PRO A 29 -0.86 12.35 -18.90
CA PRO A 29 0.15 13.40 -19.04
C PRO A 29 0.99 13.60 -17.79
N LEU A 30 0.45 13.27 -16.59
CA LEU A 30 1.08 13.47 -15.29
C LEU A 30 1.15 12.15 -14.53
N SER A 31 2.14 12.06 -13.64
CA SER A 31 2.44 10.84 -12.87
C SER A 31 2.92 11.18 -11.46
N MET A 32 3.20 10.18 -10.65
CA MET A 32 3.77 10.35 -9.31
C MET A 32 5.09 11.14 -9.31
N LYS A 33 5.90 11.06 -10.38
CA LYS A 33 7.08 11.91 -10.54
C LYS A 33 6.70 13.39 -10.52
N ASP A 34 5.63 13.76 -11.24
CA ASP A 34 5.20 15.15 -11.36
C ASP A 34 4.63 15.67 -10.04
N VAL A 35 3.98 14.80 -9.25
CA VAL A 35 3.57 15.10 -7.87
C VAL A 35 4.78 15.50 -7.03
N ILE A 36 5.83 14.69 -7.02
CA ILE A 36 7.01 14.95 -6.19
C ILE A 36 7.72 16.23 -6.64
N VAL A 37 7.86 16.43 -7.95
CA VAL A 37 8.46 17.65 -8.52
C VAL A 37 7.66 18.88 -8.15
N SER A 38 6.34 18.84 -8.34
CA SER A 38 5.42 19.94 -8.01
C SER A 38 5.56 20.38 -6.55
N VAL A 39 5.59 19.41 -5.62
CA VAL A 39 5.73 19.70 -4.18
C VAL A 39 7.11 20.27 -3.83
N ILE A 40 8.18 19.80 -4.45
CA ILE A 40 9.55 20.26 -4.18
C ILE A 40 9.75 21.69 -4.74
N GLU A 41 9.23 21.96 -5.94
CA GLU A 41 9.43 23.22 -6.66
C GLU A 41 8.31 24.25 -6.41
N ASP A 42 7.32 23.88 -5.60
CA ASP A 42 6.13 24.69 -5.32
C ASP A 42 5.38 25.13 -6.60
N ILE A 43 5.24 24.19 -7.54
CA ILE A 43 4.56 24.40 -8.83
C ILE A 43 3.14 23.86 -8.74
N PRO A 44 2.11 24.60 -9.16
CA PRO A 44 0.75 24.08 -9.20
C PRO A 44 0.64 22.82 -10.06
N LEU A 45 -0.11 21.83 -9.56
CA LEU A 45 -0.37 20.57 -10.24
C LEU A 45 -1.85 20.46 -10.60
N ASP A 46 -2.12 20.18 -11.89
CA ASP A 46 -3.47 19.95 -12.37
C ASP A 46 -3.95 18.54 -11.94
N ARG A 47 -4.86 18.52 -10.98
CA ARG A 47 -5.38 17.27 -10.42
C ARG A 47 -6.28 16.52 -11.40
N GLU A 48 -6.99 17.20 -12.28
CA GLU A 48 -7.85 16.55 -13.28
C GLU A 48 -7.03 15.78 -14.31
N GLN A 49 -5.81 16.24 -14.61
CA GLN A 49 -4.89 15.53 -15.48
C GLN A 49 -4.06 14.47 -14.76
N LEU A 50 -3.91 14.57 -13.43
CA LEU A 50 -3.12 13.65 -12.63
C LEU A 50 -3.89 12.42 -12.22
N ILE A 51 -5.14 12.60 -11.74
CA ILE A 51 -5.93 11.54 -11.14
C ILE A 51 -6.71 10.81 -12.22
N LEU A 52 -6.38 9.55 -12.43
CA LEU A 52 -7.06 8.68 -13.37
C LEU A 52 -8.22 7.97 -12.69
N HIS A 53 -9.36 7.89 -13.37
CA HIS A 53 -10.53 7.21 -12.88
C HIS A 53 -10.63 5.80 -13.50
N SER A 54 -10.60 4.77 -12.66
CA SER A 54 -10.79 3.40 -13.13
C SER A 54 -12.27 3.05 -13.26
N ASN A 55 -12.55 2.02 -14.04
CA ASN A 55 -13.91 1.47 -14.16
C ASN A 55 -14.41 0.78 -12.86
N GLU A 56 -13.54 0.64 -11.85
CA GLU A 56 -13.81 -0.07 -10.60
C GLU A 56 -14.00 0.86 -9.38
N ASN A 57 -14.30 2.14 -9.61
CA ASN A 57 -14.49 3.16 -8.57
C ASN A 57 -13.24 3.36 -7.66
N VAL A 58 -12.06 3.17 -8.22
CA VAL A 58 -10.78 3.51 -7.60
C VAL A 58 -10.12 4.57 -8.44
N ASP A 59 -9.77 5.69 -7.84
CA ASP A 59 -8.98 6.73 -8.46
C ASP A 59 -7.49 6.41 -8.28
N ILE A 60 -6.65 6.77 -9.25
CA ILE A 60 -5.24 6.39 -9.27
C ILE A 60 -4.37 7.58 -9.62
N VAL A 61 -3.32 7.80 -8.83
CA VAL A 61 -2.16 8.59 -9.27
C VAL A 61 -1.16 7.62 -9.87
N PRO A 62 -0.95 7.65 -11.20
CA PRO A 62 -0.17 6.65 -11.89
C PRO A 62 1.33 6.81 -11.68
N SER A 63 2.07 5.72 -11.86
CA SER A 63 3.53 5.70 -11.90
C SER A 63 4.06 5.12 -13.21
N ASN A 64 5.30 5.47 -13.51
CA ASN A 64 6.05 4.90 -14.61
C ASN A 64 7.55 5.02 -14.36
N ILE A 65 8.36 4.52 -15.30
CA ILE A 65 9.82 4.45 -15.18
C ILE A 65 10.49 5.82 -14.92
N SER A 66 9.84 6.93 -15.27
CA SER A 66 10.40 8.26 -15.01
C SER A 66 10.56 8.58 -13.52
N LEU A 67 9.82 7.86 -12.65
CA LEU A 67 9.95 7.97 -11.20
C LEU A 67 11.30 7.43 -10.68
N ALA A 68 11.98 6.54 -11.40
CA ALA A 68 13.24 5.95 -10.97
C ALA A 68 14.36 7.00 -10.70
N GLY A 69 14.33 8.11 -11.44
CA GLY A 69 15.31 9.20 -11.27
C GLY A 69 15.00 10.19 -10.14
N ILE A 70 13.89 10.04 -9.43
CA ILE A 70 13.41 11.05 -8.49
C ILE A 70 14.24 11.13 -7.20
N ASN A 71 14.96 10.06 -6.85
CA ASN A 71 15.74 10.00 -5.62
C ASN A 71 16.78 11.11 -5.52
N SER A 72 17.50 11.43 -6.60
CA SER A 72 18.49 12.51 -6.61
C SER A 72 17.87 13.88 -6.36
N LYS A 73 16.63 14.10 -6.83
CA LYS A 73 15.88 15.34 -6.58
C LYS A 73 15.39 15.41 -5.14
N LEU A 74 14.89 14.30 -4.60
CA LEU A 74 14.52 14.20 -3.19
C LEU A 74 15.71 14.44 -2.26
N GLU A 75 16.89 13.88 -2.56
CA GLU A 75 18.09 14.05 -1.74
C GLU A 75 18.50 15.52 -1.56
N SER A 76 18.26 16.35 -2.56
CA SER A 76 18.56 17.79 -2.51
C SER A 76 17.41 18.65 -1.93
N ALA A 77 16.23 18.07 -1.71
CA ALA A 77 15.06 18.81 -1.25
C ALA A 77 15.07 19.02 0.26
N MET A 78 14.60 20.18 0.70
CA MET A 78 14.32 20.41 2.13
C MET A 78 13.12 19.59 2.58
N CYS A 79 13.21 19.01 3.78
CA CYS A 79 12.14 18.17 4.37
C CYS A 79 11.70 17.05 3.40
N ARG A 80 12.66 16.46 2.71
CA ARG A 80 12.46 15.46 1.65
C ARG A 80 11.59 14.26 2.06
N GLU A 81 11.56 13.94 3.35
CA GLU A 81 10.79 12.82 3.90
C GLU A 81 9.29 13.12 4.00
N THR A 82 8.88 14.40 3.86
CA THR A 82 7.49 14.84 4.00
C THR A 82 6.84 15.28 2.68
N VAL A 83 7.54 15.11 1.56
CA VAL A 83 7.06 15.56 0.24
C VAL A 83 5.73 14.90 -0.13
N LEU A 84 5.62 13.58 0.03
CA LEU A 84 4.39 12.86 -0.25
C LEU A 84 3.26 13.24 0.72
N LYS A 85 3.59 13.45 2.01
CA LYS A 85 2.61 13.90 3.01
C LYS A 85 1.98 15.23 2.61
N ARG A 86 2.79 16.20 2.17
CA ARG A 86 2.30 17.50 1.70
C ARG A 86 1.30 17.38 0.54
N PHE A 87 1.54 16.48 -0.39
CA PHE A 87 0.58 16.18 -1.45
C PHE A 87 -0.69 15.52 -0.90
N ILE A 88 -0.57 14.47 -0.08
CA ILE A 88 -1.73 13.76 0.48
C ILE A 88 -2.61 14.70 1.29
N ASP A 89 -2.04 15.62 2.06
CA ASP A 89 -2.79 16.62 2.84
C ASP A 89 -3.66 17.53 1.94
N THR A 90 -3.37 17.61 0.64
CA THR A 90 -4.18 18.38 -0.32
C THR A 90 -5.36 17.61 -0.90
N VAL A 91 -5.36 16.27 -0.84
CA VAL A 91 -6.39 15.41 -1.48
C VAL A 91 -7.16 14.55 -0.49
N ARG A 92 -6.68 14.39 0.75
CA ARG A 92 -7.20 13.43 1.72
C ARG A 92 -8.67 13.62 2.07
N ASP A 93 -9.18 14.84 2.02
CA ASP A 93 -10.57 15.15 2.38
C ASP A 93 -11.58 14.70 1.30
N ASP A 94 -11.10 14.39 0.10
CA ASP A 94 -11.91 13.93 -1.03
C ASP A 94 -12.13 12.41 -1.01
N TYR A 95 -11.39 11.67 -0.16
CA TYR A 95 -11.36 10.20 -0.14
C TYR A 95 -11.56 9.61 1.26
N ASP A 96 -12.22 8.45 1.32
CA ASP A 96 -12.32 7.66 2.55
C ASP A 96 -10.99 6.96 2.90
N TYR A 97 -10.23 6.55 1.85
CA TYR A 97 -8.93 5.88 1.97
C TYR A 97 -7.97 6.38 0.90
N VAL A 98 -6.74 6.64 1.30
CA VAL A 98 -5.59 6.78 0.40
C VAL A 98 -4.69 5.58 0.62
N ILE A 99 -4.51 4.77 -0.41
CA ILE A 99 -3.65 3.58 -0.38
C ILE A 99 -2.36 3.90 -1.12
N ILE A 100 -1.22 3.64 -0.50
CA ILE A 100 0.10 3.87 -1.08
C ILE A 100 0.74 2.52 -1.36
N ASP A 101 0.98 2.21 -2.63
CA ASP A 101 1.72 1.02 -3.05
C ASP A 101 3.18 1.37 -3.30
N THR A 102 4.09 0.67 -2.63
CA THR A 102 5.52 0.94 -2.69
C THR A 102 6.32 -0.31 -2.97
N ASN A 103 7.48 -0.14 -3.60
CA ASN A 103 8.48 -1.18 -3.68
C ASN A 103 9.09 -1.48 -2.27
N PRO A 104 9.67 -2.67 -2.06
CA PRO A 104 10.23 -3.07 -0.77
C PRO A 104 11.64 -2.53 -0.51
N SER A 105 12.06 -1.45 -1.17
CA SER A 105 13.36 -0.80 -0.94
C SER A 105 13.35 0.02 0.36
N LEU A 106 14.54 0.47 0.79
CA LEU A 106 14.73 1.36 1.94
C LEU A 106 15.23 2.74 1.48
N ASP A 107 14.82 3.17 0.30
CA ASP A 107 15.15 4.49 -0.25
C ASP A 107 14.15 5.58 0.16
N ASN A 108 14.25 6.76 -0.44
CA ASN A 108 13.43 7.91 -0.06
C ASN A 108 11.92 7.72 -0.31
N LEU A 109 11.52 6.92 -1.31
CA LEU A 109 10.10 6.76 -1.64
C LEU A 109 9.32 6.00 -0.56
N PRO A 110 9.72 4.79 -0.11
CA PRO A 110 9.09 4.13 1.04
C PRO A 110 9.16 4.93 2.35
N ILE A 111 10.22 5.71 2.59
CA ILE A 111 10.29 6.60 3.75
C ILE A 111 9.20 7.68 3.66
N ASN A 112 9.00 8.28 2.48
CA ASN A 112 7.91 9.21 2.24
C ASN A 112 6.53 8.56 2.44
N ALA A 113 6.34 7.35 1.95
CA ALA A 113 5.10 6.59 2.13
C ALA A 113 4.79 6.39 3.62
N LEU A 114 5.74 5.89 4.40
CA LEU A 114 5.58 5.66 5.85
C LEU A 114 5.38 6.97 6.62
N THR A 115 6.05 8.05 6.20
CA THR A 115 5.92 9.38 6.84
C THR A 115 4.53 9.98 6.60
N ALA A 116 3.92 9.69 5.45
CA ALA A 116 2.62 10.19 5.06
C ALA A 116 1.44 9.32 5.54
N SER A 117 1.70 8.09 5.98
CA SER A 117 0.66 7.11 6.30
C SER A 117 0.22 7.20 7.76
N ASP A 118 -1.08 6.93 8.00
CA ASP A 118 -1.62 6.70 9.35
C ASP A 118 -1.35 5.26 9.79
N LYS A 119 -1.38 4.32 8.84
CA LYS A 119 -1.25 2.88 9.09
C LYS A 119 -0.45 2.18 8.01
N VAL A 120 0.26 1.12 8.37
CA VAL A 120 0.97 0.24 7.45
C VAL A 120 0.49 -1.20 7.59
N VAL A 121 0.18 -1.84 6.47
CA VAL A 121 -0.02 -3.28 6.35
C VAL A 121 1.27 -3.88 5.79
N ILE A 122 1.86 -4.82 6.50
CA ILE A 122 3.06 -5.52 6.06
C ILE A 122 2.63 -6.78 5.30
N THR A 123 2.95 -6.87 4.02
CA THR A 123 2.71 -8.08 3.23
C THR A 123 3.93 -8.98 3.25
N VAL A 124 3.73 -10.27 3.52
CA VAL A 124 4.79 -11.28 3.58
C VAL A 124 4.41 -12.48 2.76
N GLN A 125 5.26 -12.87 1.82
CA GLN A 125 5.05 -14.11 1.07
C GLN A 125 5.42 -15.32 1.93
N ALA A 126 4.65 -16.41 1.82
CA ALA A 126 4.93 -17.67 2.51
C ALA A 126 6.09 -18.44 1.87
N GLU A 127 7.27 -17.79 1.78
CA GLU A 127 8.49 -18.26 1.13
C GLU A 127 9.70 -18.18 2.10
N PRO A 128 10.81 -18.89 1.83
CA PRO A 128 12.03 -18.81 2.64
C PRO A 128 12.49 -17.34 2.83
N TYR A 129 13.13 -17.05 3.95
CA TYR A 129 13.62 -15.72 4.35
C TYR A 129 12.53 -14.68 4.68
N ALA A 130 11.25 -15.07 4.71
CA ALA A 130 10.14 -14.19 5.07
C ALA A 130 10.33 -13.51 6.44
N VAL A 131 10.80 -14.26 7.43
CA VAL A 131 11.04 -13.78 8.79
C VAL A 131 12.18 -12.76 8.85
N GLU A 132 13.28 -12.99 8.11
CA GLU A 132 14.42 -12.07 8.05
C GLU A 132 14.03 -10.73 7.38
N GLY A 133 13.37 -10.80 6.22
CA GLY A 133 12.91 -9.61 5.52
C GLY A 133 11.93 -8.76 6.33
N MET A 134 11.05 -9.42 7.11
CA MET A 134 10.18 -8.71 8.05
C MET A 134 10.94 -7.97 9.15
N ALA A 135 11.98 -8.57 9.72
CA ALA A 135 12.76 -7.95 10.78
C ALA A 135 13.43 -6.65 10.31
N ASP A 136 13.94 -6.63 9.06
CA ASP A 136 14.54 -5.45 8.43
C ASP A 136 13.51 -4.35 8.19
N LEU A 137 12.34 -4.72 7.65
CA LEU A 137 11.25 -3.78 7.42
C LEU A 137 10.73 -3.18 8.73
N LEU A 138 10.57 -3.97 9.79
CA LEU A 138 10.15 -3.50 11.10
C LEU A 138 11.16 -2.52 11.71
N ARG A 139 12.47 -2.72 11.50
CA ARG A 139 13.50 -1.76 11.90
C ARG A 139 13.28 -0.40 11.22
N SER A 140 13.01 -0.39 9.93
CA SER A 140 12.77 0.82 9.15
C SER A 140 11.48 1.53 9.55
N ILE A 141 10.39 0.81 9.75
CA ILE A 141 9.13 1.35 10.27
C ILE A 141 9.36 2.00 11.64
N ASN A 142 10.07 1.33 12.55
CA ASN A 142 10.36 1.87 13.86
C ASN A 142 11.26 3.11 13.81
N MET A 143 12.19 3.19 12.86
CA MET A 143 13.01 4.38 12.63
C MET A 143 12.16 5.57 12.17
N VAL A 144 11.24 5.36 11.22
CA VAL A 144 10.30 6.40 10.78
C VAL A 144 9.39 6.83 11.94
N ARG A 145 8.85 5.88 12.72
CA ARG A 145 8.01 6.20 13.89
C ARG A 145 8.72 7.07 14.94
N ARG A 146 10.00 6.83 15.16
CA ARG A 146 10.77 7.58 16.18
C ARG A 146 11.15 8.98 15.73
N ASN A 147 11.35 9.20 14.43
CA ASN A 147 11.99 10.42 13.94
C ASN A 147 11.08 11.28 13.06
N LEU A 148 10.08 10.70 12.38
CA LEU A 148 9.32 11.37 11.32
C LEU A 148 7.82 11.33 11.55
N ASN A 149 7.26 10.16 11.90
CA ASN A 149 5.81 9.95 12.05
C ASN A 149 5.50 9.13 13.31
N HIS A 150 5.37 9.82 14.45
CA HIS A 150 5.15 9.19 15.76
C HIS A 150 3.80 8.46 15.87
N ASP A 151 2.83 8.84 15.04
CA ASP A 151 1.47 8.30 15.05
C ASP A 151 1.30 7.10 14.13
N LEU A 152 2.30 6.75 13.31
CA LEU A 152 2.26 5.61 12.40
C LEU A 152 1.99 4.32 13.16
N LYS A 153 0.94 3.61 12.78
CA LYS A 153 0.57 2.32 13.38
C LYS A 153 0.82 1.17 12.42
N ILE A 154 1.22 0.01 12.96
CA ILE A 154 1.21 -1.23 12.19
C ILE A 154 -0.17 -1.84 12.34
N GLU A 155 -0.97 -1.85 11.24
CA GLU A 155 -2.31 -2.45 11.22
C GLU A 155 -2.24 -3.97 11.36
N GLY A 156 -1.23 -4.57 10.76
CA GLY A 156 -0.95 -5.99 10.87
C GLY A 156 -0.10 -6.54 9.74
N VAL A 157 0.19 -7.83 9.85
CA VAL A 157 0.93 -8.62 8.85
C VAL A 157 -0.05 -9.47 8.06
N LEU A 158 -0.05 -9.33 6.74
CA LEU A 158 -0.83 -10.16 5.81
C LEU A 158 0.09 -11.19 5.14
N ILE A 159 -0.16 -12.46 5.38
CA ILE A 159 0.58 -13.54 4.73
C ILE A 159 -0.04 -13.81 3.36
N THR A 160 0.77 -13.71 2.32
CA THR A 160 0.36 -13.84 0.93
C THR A 160 1.03 -15.03 0.23
N MET A 161 0.58 -15.34 -0.97
CA MET A 161 1.10 -16.44 -1.81
C MET A 161 1.15 -17.79 -1.08
N THR A 162 0.20 -18.01 -0.16
CA THR A 162 0.14 -19.28 0.59
C THR A 162 -0.25 -20.46 -0.30
N ASN A 163 0.32 -21.62 -0.01
CA ASN A 163 -0.03 -22.88 -0.65
C ASN A 163 -0.25 -23.96 0.42
N GLU A 164 -1.51 -24.21 0.74
CA GLU A 164 -1.89 -25.19 1.76
C GLU A 164 -1.49 -26.64 1.42
N ARG A 165 -1.14 -26.92 0.16
CA ARG A 165 -0.70 -28.25 -0.27
C ARG A 165 0.77 -28.53 0.06
N THR A 166 1.56 -27.49 0.38
CA THR A 166 3.00 -27.64 0.67
C THR A 166 3.31 -27.49 2.15
N ASN A 167 4.13 -28.39 2.67
CA ASN A 167 4.60 -28.30 4.05
C ASN A 167 5.45 -27.05 4.30
N LEU A 168 6.20 -26.61 3.29
CA LEU A 168 7.01 -25.39 3.38
C LEU A 168 6.16 -24.16 3.67
N SER A 169 5.09 -23.93 2.88
CA SER A 169 4.20 -22.78 3.08
C SER A 169 3.52 -22.83 4.45
N LYS A 170 3.08 -24.00 4.91
CA LYS A 170 2.51 -24.18 6.26
C LYS A 170 3.51 -23.83 7.34
N LYS A 171 4.75 -24.34 7.21
CA LYS A 171 5.83 -24.08 8.17
C LYS A 171 6.13 -22.58 8.27
N ILE A 172 6.32 -21.91 7.14
CA ILE A 172 6.63 -20.46 7.12
C ILE A 172 5.47 -19.65 7.68
N THR A 173 4.22 -19.99 7.33
CA THR A 173 3.03 -19.34 7.89
C THR A 173 3.00 -19.47 9.42
N HIS A 174 3.34 -20.64 9.94
CA HIS A 174 3.43 -20.87 11.38
C HIS A 174 4.57 -20.06 12.00
N GLU A 175 5.77 -20.07 11.42
CA GLU A 175 6.93 -19.31 11.90
C GLU A 175 6.64 -17.79 11.96
N VAL A 176 5.97 -17.23 10.95
CA VAL A 176 5.58 -15.81 10.96
C VAL A 176 4.62 -15.53 12.12
N ARG A 177 3.63 -16.41 12.38
CA ARG A 177 2.68 -16.25 13.49
C ARG A 177 3.35 -16.39 14.85
N GLU A 178 4.25 -17.34 15.02
CA GLU A 178 5.00 -17.58 16.28
C GLU A 178 5.96 -16.41 16.58
N ASN A 179 6.75 -15.97 15.59
CA ASN A 179 7.77 -14.94 15.82
C ASN A 179 7.19 -13.53 16.02
N PHE A 180 6.07 -13.23 15.39
CA PHE A 180 5.55 -11.86 15.38
C PHE A 180 4.18 -11.70 16.04
N GLY A 181 3.36 -12.76 16.10
CA GLY A 181 1.98 -12.69 16.60
C GLY A 181 1.82 -12.27 18.06
N GLY A 182 2.87 -12.43 18.87
CA GLY A 182 2.90 -11.94 20.26
C GLY A 182 3.10 -10.42 20.40
N HIS A 183 3.57 -9.75 19.34
CA HIS A 183 3.95 -8.33 19.39
C HIS A 183 3.22 -7.49 18.34
N ILE A 184 2.86 -8.10 17.21
CA ILE A 184 2.20 -7.44 16.08
C ILE A 184 1.04 -8.33 15.65
N LYS A 185 -0.10 -7.73 15.34
CA LYS A 185 -1.23 -8.47 14.78
C LYS A 185 -0.79 -9.18 13.48
N VAL A 186 -0.99 -10.48 13.39
CA VAL A 186 -0.96 -11.21 12.12
C VAL A 186 -2.41 -11.50 11.75
N PHE A 187 -2.85 -11.07 10.56
CA PHE A 187 -4.23 -11.29 10.13
C PHE A 187 -4.57 -12.78 10.09
N ASP A 188 -5.79 -13.13 10.45
CA ASP A 188 -6.26 -14.51 10.37
C ASP A 188 -6.36 -14.96 8.92
N THR A 189 -6.81 -14.07 8.05
CA THR A 189 -6.87 -14.26 6.61
C THR A 189 -5.49 -14.37 5.99
N THR A 190 -5.29 -15.33 5.09
CA THR A 190 -4.12 -15.43 4.22
C THR A 190 -4.55 -15.37 2.76
N ILE A 191 -3.72 -14.83 1.88
CA ILE A 191 -4.01 -14.76 0.44
C ILE A 191 -3.34 -15.95 -0.26
N PRO A 192 -4.12 -16.85 -0.87
CA PRO A 192 -3.55 -18.01 -1.55
C PRO A 192 -2.85 -17.62 -2.87
N ARG A 193 -1.83 -18.38 -3.23
CA ARG A 193 -1.24 -18.28 -4.58
C ARG A 193 -2.29 -18.67 -5.63
N CYS A 194 -2.55 -17.79 -6.58
CA CYS A 194 -3.59 -17.96 -7.58
C CYS A 194 -3.12 -17.44 -8.94
N THR A 195 -3.14 -18.29 -9.97
CA THR A 195 -2.79 -17.90 -11.35
C THR A 195 -3.75 -16.87 -11.92
N LYS A 196 -5.03 -16.97 -11.58
CA LYS A 196 -6.06 -16.01 -12.02
C LYS A 196 -5.81 -14.60 -11.51
N ALA A 197 -5.17 -14.44 -10.34
CA ALA A 197 -4.79 -13.12 -9.86
C ALA A 197 -3.69 -12.48 -10.73
N ALA A 198 -2.75 -13.28 -11.24
CA ALA A 198 -1.75 -12.79 -12.19
C ALA A 198 -2.36 -12.54 -13.59
N GLU A 199 -3.29 -13.38 -14.03
CA GLU A 199 -4.01 -13.22 -15.30
C GLU A 199 -4.85 -11.94 -15.29
N SER A 200 -5.60 -11.68 -14.22
CA SER A 200 -6.44 -10.48 -14.07
C SER A 200 -5.61 -9.19 -14.14
N THR A 201 -4.46 -9.17 -13.48
CA THR A 201 -3.50 -8.04 -13.56
C THR A 201 -3.00 -7.83 -14.98
N GLY A 202 -2.78 -8.93 -15.74
CA GLY A 202 -2.31 -8.88 -17.13
C GLY A 202 -3.31 -8.27 -18.11
N ILE A 203 -4.60 -8.26 -17.78
CA ILE A 203 -5.67 -7.68 -18.61
C ILE A 203 -6.28 -6.39 -18.03
N GLY A 204 -5.75 -5.90 -16.91
CA GLY A 204 -6.20 -4.66 -16.28
C GLY A 204 -7.57 -4.75 -15.60
N GLU A 205 -7.93 -5.92 -15.12
CA GLU A 205 -9.16 -6.14 -14.35
C GLU A 205 -8.82 -6.59 -12.93
N SER A 206 -9.65 -6.20 -11.96
CA SER A 206 -9.48 -6.73 -10.61
C SER A 206 -9.85 -8.21 -10.56
N ILE A 207 -9.28 -8.92 -9.57
CA ILE A 207 -9.67 -10.31 -9.30
C ILE A 207 -11.17 -10.44 -8.96
N PHE A 208 -11.79 -9.36 -8.48
CA PHE A 208 -13.23 -9.33 -8.17
C PHE A 208 -14.10 -9.39 -9.43
N GLN A 209 -13.66 -8.80 -10.53
CA GLN A 209 -14.33 -8.89 -11.81
C GLN A 209 -13.94 -10.18 -12.54
N TYR A 210 -12.67 -10.51 -12.57
CA TYR A 210 -12.12 -11.63 -13.33
C TYR A 210 -12.55 -13.01 -12.78
N ASP A 211 -12.49 -13.21 -11.47
CA ASP A 211 -12.85 -14.48 -10.82
C ASP A 211 -13.67 -14.24 -9.53
N PRO A 212 -14.90 -13.73 -9.64
CA PRO A 212 -15.70 -13.27 -8.49
C PRO A 212 -16.01 -14.35 -7.45
N LYS A 213 -15.90 -15.62 -7.81
CA LYS A 213 -16.13 -16.76 -6.89
C LYS A 213 -14.86 -17.46 -6.46
N GLY A 214 -13.71 -16.97 -6.90
CA GLY A 214 -12.40 -17.56 -6.68
C GLY A 214 -11.95 -17.56 -5.21
N ALA A 215 -10.97 -18.41 -4.92
CA ALA A 215 -10.39 -18.47 -3.58
C ALA A 215 -9.66 -17.18 -3.19
N ALA A 216 -8.90 -16.59 -4.14
CA ALA A 216 -8.22 -15.32 -3.91
C ALA A 216 -9.22 -14.17 -3.67
N THR A 217 -10.29 -14.09 -4.44
CA THR A 217 -11.35 -13.09 -4.27
C THR A 217 -11.97 -13.15 -2.89
N LYS A 218 -12.35 -14.36 -2.45
CA LYS A 218 -12.91 -14.57 -1.10
C LYS A 218 -11.92 -14.21 0.01
N ALA A 219 -10.62 -14.49 -0.22
CA ALA A 219 -9.58 -14.15 0.74
C ALA A 219 -9.40 -12.62 0.84
N TYR A 220 -9.38 -11.90 -0.27
CA TYR A 220 -9.32 -10.43 -0.28
C TYR A 220 -10.59 -9.79 0.34
N GLU A 221 -11.78 -10.36 0.11
CA GLU A 221 -13.00 -9.92 0.79
C GLU A 221 -12.91 -10.12 2.31
N ALA A 222 -12.41 -11.27 2.75
CA ALA A 222 -12.24 -11.55 4.18
C ALA A 222 -11.23 -10.61 4.81
N PHE A 223 -10.09 -10.39 4.16
CA PHE A 223 -9.07 -9.44 4.60
C PHE A 223 -9.63 -8.01 4.70
N THR A 224 -10.36 -7.56 3.70
CA THR A 224 -10.99 -6.23 3.71
C THR A 224 -11.95 -6.07 4.91
N LYS A 225 -12.74 -7.11 5.22
CA LYS A 225 -13.61 -7.12 6.40
C LYS A 225 -12.82 -7.04 7.70
N GLU A 226 -11.69 -7.76 7.81
CA GLU A 226 -10.84 -7.68 9.01
C GLU A 226 -10.26 -6.27 9.21
N VAL A 227 -9.82 -5.59 8.13
CA VAL A 227 -9.29 -4.22 8.20
C VAL A 227 -10.37 -3.22 8.61
N ILE A 228 -11.56 -3.28 7.98
CA ILE A 228 -12.66 -2.36 8.29
C ILE A 228 -13.15 -2.55 9.73
N LEU A 229 -13.32 -3.79 10.20
CA LEU A 229 -13.74 -4.09 11.57
C LEU A 229 -12.74 -3.59 12.61
N ASN A 230 -11.45 -3.61 12.30
CA ASN A 230 -10.43 -3.05 13.19
C ASN A 230 -10.54 -1.52 13.27
N ALA A 231 -10.68 -0.84 12.14
CA ALA A 231 -10.86 0.62 12.11
C ALA A 231 -12.08 1.06 12.93
N GLU A 232 -13.22 0.36 12.82
CA GLU A 232 -14.43 0.64 13.60
C GLU A 232 -14.23 0.41 15.11
N LYS A 233 -13.50 -0.64 15.51
CA LYS A 233 -13.19 -0.91 16.92
C LYS A 233 -12.30 0.17 17.52
N GLU A 234 -11.31 0.66 16.77
CA GLU A 234 -10.45 1.75 17.21
C GLU A 234 -11.24 3.05 17.38
N HIS A 235 -12.10 3.37 16.41
CA HIS A 235 -12.96 4.56 16.47
C HIS A 235 -13.91 4.57 17.69
N LYS A 236 -14.47 3.41 18.02
CA LYS A 236 -15.30 3.24 19.23
C LYS A 236 -14.50 3.38 20.52
N ARG A 237 -13.27 2.88 20.57
CA ARG A 237 -12.38 3.02 21.73
C ARG A 237 -12.00 4.48 21.98
N HIS A 238 -11.64 5.22 20.93
CA HIS A 238 -11.34 6.65 21.04
C HIS A 238 -12.55 7.46 21.53
N LYS A 239 -13.75 7.22 21.01
CA LYS A 239 -14.96 7.90 21.51
C LYS A 239 -15.25 7.60 22.98
N SER A 240 -14.98 6.39 23.46
CA SER A 240 -15.23 6.03 24.87
C SER A 240 -14.19 6.59 25.84
N SER A 241 -13.02 6.98 25.37
CA SER A 241 -11.97 7.62 26.20
C SER A 241 -12.17 9.12 26.42
N TYR A 242 -13.02 9.77 25.61
CA TYR A 242 -13.36 11.19 25.77
C TYR A 242 -14.63 11.42 26.62
N VAL A 243 -15.27 10.38 27.14
CA VAL A 243 -16.50 10.43 27.96
C VAL A 243 -16.21 10.12 29.46
N ARG A 244 -14.99 10.33 29.90
CA ARG A 244 -14.64 10.26 31.33
C ARG A 244 -14.05 11.57 31.84
#